data_a927de0075da4f2b05d3da18aab945a7
#
_entry.id   a927de0075da4f2b05d3da18aab945a7
#
_cell.length_a   1.000
_cell.length_b   1.000
_cell.length_c   1.000
_cell.angle_alpha   90.00
_cell.angle_beta   90.00
_cell.angle_gamma   90.00
#
_symmetry.space_group_name_H-M   'P 1'
#
loop_
_entity.id
_entity.type
_entity.pdbx_description
1 polymer ?
#
loop_
_entity_poly.entity_id
_entity_poly.type
_entity_poly.pdbx_seq_one_letter_code
_entity_poly.pdbx_strand_id
1 'polypeptide(L)'
;IEGAGSPAEINLKENDIVNMGMARLVDAPVLLVGDIDRGGVFAQLLGTLMLLEEEELAIVKGLIINKFRGDKSILDPGIEMLEKKGGIPVTGVIPYMELSLEDEDSLTERFSHKEKGNIDLAVIRYPRISNFTDFHVFEQIEGVSVRYVTSVQELHQPDLIFLPGSKNTMGDLKWMRQNGLEAAVKKLSEEIPIFGICGGYQMLGNQIFDRD
;
A
#
# COMPACT_ATOMS: atom_id res chain seq x y z
N ILE A 1 6.96 -10.87 -13.00
CA ILE A 1 6.10 -11.56 -12.02
C ILE A 1 6.62 -11.20 -10.64
N GLU A 2 5.76 -10.79 -9.77
CA GLU A 2 6.03 -10.52 -8.36
C GLU A 2 5.25 -11.54 -7.52
N GLY A 3 5.90 -12.06 -6.45
CA GLY A 3 5.24 -12.88 -5.45
C GLY A 3 4.61 -12.05 -4.35
N ALA A 4 3.74 -12.64 -3.55
CA ALA A 4 3.14 -12.03 -2.37
C ALA A 4 3.61 -12.70 -1.08
N GLY A 5 3.91 -11.90 -0.05
CA GLY A 5 4.40 -12.41 1.22
C GLY A 5 5.80 -13.03 1.12
N SER A 6 6.00 -14.20 1.68
CA SER A 6 7.28 -14.90 1.69
C SER A 6 7.20 -16.25 0.98
N PRO A 7 8.21 -16.65 0.16
CA PRO A 7 8.26 -17.98 -0.42
C PRO A 7 8.54 -19.09 0.63
N ALA A 8 8.86 -18.70 1.86
CA ALA A 8 9.16 -19.60 2.98
C ALA A 8 7.99 -19.79 3.95
N GLU A 9 6.76 -19.47 3.54
CA GLU A 9 5.54 -19.77 4.31
C GLU A 9 5.24 -21.26 4.27
N ILE A 10 5.99 -22.02 5.07
CA ILE A 10 5.98 -23.51 5.05
C ILE A 10 4.63 -24.14 5.33
N ASN A 11 3.77 -23.43 6.07
CA ASN A 11 2.40 -23.85 6.39
C ASN A 11 1.42 -23.67 5.23
N LEU A 12 1.78 -22.88 4.20
CA LEU A 12 0.97 -22.61 3.02
C LEU A 12 1.54 -23.24 1.75
N LYS A 13 2.67 -23.92 1.84
CA LYS A 13 3.48 -24.36 0.72
C LYS A 13 2.78 -25.31 -0.24
N GLU A 14 1.96 -26.23 0.26
CA GLU A 14 1.20 -27.18 -0.56
C GLU A 14 0.28 -26.53 -1.59
N ASN A 15 -0.17 -25.29 -1.30
CA ASN A 15 -1.11 -24.55 -2.13
C ASN A 15 -0.50 -23.25 -2.66
N ASP A 16 0.84 -23.14 -2.67
CA ASP A 16 1.52 -21.95 -3.20
C ASP A 16 1.33 -21.82 -4.70
N ILE A 17 0.50 -20.88 -5.11
CA ILE A 17 0.27 -20.49 -6.51
C ILE A 17 0.82 -19.07 -6.81
N VAL A 18 1.52 -18.46 -5.85
CA VAL A 18 1.90 -17.05 -5.91
C VAL A 18 3.40 -16.86 -6.02
N ASN A 19 4.17 -17.62 -5.24
CA ASN A 19 5.63 -17.51 -5.14
C ASN A 19 6.32 -18.61 -5.95
N MET A 20 6.91 -19.60 -5.29
CA MET A 20 7.68 -20.67 -5.95
C MET A 20 6.80 -21.58 -6.82
N GLY A 21 5.53 -21.76 -6.45
CA GLY A 21 4.58 -22.51 -7.27
C GLY A 21 4.36 -21.86 -8.64
N MET A 22 4.18 -20.53 -8.67
CA MET A 22 4.08 -19.79 -9.94
C MET A 22 5.40 -19.80 -10.71
N ALA A 23 6.52 -19.58 -10.02
CA ALA A 23 7.85 -19.58 -10.68
C ALA A 23 8.13 -20.91 -11.38
N ARG A 24 7.83 -22.02 -10.74
CA ARG A 24 7.96 -23.38 -11.31
C ARG A 24 6.99 -23.61 -12.48
N LEU A 25 5.75 -23.14 -12.35
CA LEU A 25 4.74 -23.31 -13.41
C LEU A 25 5.17 -22.68 -14.74
N VAL A 26 5.87 -21.55 -14.69
CA VAL A 26 6.30 -20.79 -15.87
C VAL A 26 7.80 -20.92 -16.16
N ASP A 27 8.50 -21.80 -15.44
CA ASP A 27 9.95 -22.03 -15.55
C ASP A 27 10.77 -20.72 -15.45
N ALA A 28 10.41 -19.87 -14.48
CA ALA A 28 11.02 -18.56 -14.31
C ALA A 28 12.21 -18.62 -13.35
N PRO A 29 13.36 -17.96 -13.66
CA PRO A 29 14.40 -17.73 -12.69
C PRO A 29 13.91 -16.78 -11.59
N VAL A 30 14.33 -17.03 -10.34
CA VAL A 30 13.90 -16.29 -9.17
C VAL A 30 15.02 -15.39 -8.65
N LEU A 31 14.71 -14.14 -8.37
CA LEU A 31 15.51 -13.24 -7.55
C LEU A 31 14.82 -13.08 -6.19
N LEU A 32 15.50 -13.49 -5.12
CA LEU A 32 14.99 -13.35 -3.76
C LEU A 32 15.36 -11.98 -3.21
N VAL A 33 14.38 -11.20 -2.79
CA VAL A 33 14.55 -9.83 -2.30
C VAL A 33 14.38 -9.78 -0.79
N GLY A 34 15.35 -9.21 -0.07
CA GLY A 34 15.26 -8.97 1.38
C GLY A 34 15.31 -7.48 1.71
N ASP A 35 14.48 -7.05 2.65
CA ASP A 35 14.40 -5.66 3.14
C ASP A 35 15.37 -5.47 4.32
N ILE A 36 16.42 -4.64 4.13
CA ILE A 36 17.42 -4.39 5.18
C ILE A 36 16.97 -3.32 6.19
N ASP A 37 16.03 -2.47 5.83
CA ASP A 37 15.59 -1.32 6.65
C ASP A 37 14.97 -1.77 7.99
N ARG A 38 14.36 -2.96 8.01
CA ARG A 38 13.77 -3.57 9.22
C ARG A 38 14.78 -4.33 10.08
N GLY A 39 16.01 -4.49 9.61
CA GLY A 39 17.05 -5.29 10.24
C GLY A 39 16.89 -6.81 10.00
N GLY A 40 17.95 -7.58 10.25
CA GLY A 40 17.92 -9.03 10.15
C GLY A 40 17.93 -9.62 8.74
N VAL A 41 18.19 -8.85 7.69
CA VAL A 41 18.11 -9.27 6.28
C VAL A 41 18.96 -10.51 5.97
N PHE A 42 20.15 -10.64 6.56
CA PHE A 42 21.00 -11.82 6.36
C PHE A 42 20.34 -13.09 6.87
N ALA A 43 19.72 -13.02 8.06
CA ALA A 43 19.00 -14.15 8.64
C ALA A 43 17.73 -14.47 7.82
N GLN A 44 17.02 -13.46 7.35
CA GLN A 44 15.84 -13.64 6.51
C GLN A 44 16.19 -14.33 5.20
N LEU A 45 17.20 -13.84 4.47
CA LEU A 45 17.61 -14.42 3.19
C LEU A 45 18.12 -15.85 3.36
N LEU A 46 19.05 -16.09 4.31
CA LEU A 46 19.56 -17.43 4.57
C LEU A 46 18.48 -18.39 5.06
N GLY A 47 17.63 -17.94 5.98
CA GLY A 47 16.52 -18.74 6.47
C GLY A 47 15.53 -19.10 5.37
N THR A 48 15.21 -18.17 4.48
CA THR A 48 14.37 -18.44 3.32
C THR A 48 15.01 -19.52 2.43
N LEU A 49 16.29 -19.37 2.06
CA LEU A 49 16.99 -20.38 1.23
C LEU A 49 17.00 -21.76 1.88
N MET A 50 17.13 -21.83 3.21
CA MET A 50 17.13 -23.10 3.95
C MET A 50 15.75 -23.78 4.01
N LEU A 51 14.67 -23.04 3.84
CA LEU A 51 13.31 -23.54 3.89
C LEU A 51 12.75 -23.89 2.50
N LEU A 52 13.46 -23.51 1.43
CA LEU A 52 13.11 -23.91 0.06
C LEU A 52 13.47 -25.37 -0.19
N GLU A 53 12.66 -26.06 -0.99
CA GLU A 53 12.96 -27.39 -1.48
C GLU A 53 14.11 -27.33 -2.50
N GLU A 54 14.78 -28.44 -2.72
CA GLU A 54 15.93 -28.51 -3.64
C GLU A 54 15.60 -28.01 -5.04
N GLU A 55 14.41 -28.38 -5.55
CA GLU A 55 13.93 -27.96 -6.87
C GLU A 55 13.61 -26.46 -6.94
N GLU A 56 13.13 -25.88 -5.86
CA GLU A 56 12.87 -24.44 -5.74
C GLU A 56 14.19 -23.67 -5.63
N LEU A 57 15.10 -24.18 -4.81
CA LEU A 57 16.43 -23.58 -4.65
C LEU A 57 17.19 -23.54 -5.97
N ALA A 58 17.02 -24.56 -6.81
CA ALA A 58 17.67 -24.66 -8.13
C ALA A 58 17.28 -23.52 -9.09
N ILE A 59 16.11 -22.94 -8.95
CA ILE A 59 15.66 -21.80 -9.79
C ILE A 59 15.95 -20.43 -9.17
N VAL A 60 16.42 -20.35 -7.93
CA VAL A 60 16.90 -19.08 -7.34
C VAL A 60 18.26 -18.75 -7.95
N LYS A 61 18.35 -17.61 -8.63
CA LYS A 61 19.54 -17.19 -9.39
C LYS A 61 20.27 -16.01 -8.78
N GLY A 62 19.66 -15.33 -7.83
CA GLY A 62 20.29 -14.20 -7.16
C GLY A 62 19.54 -13.72 -5.93
N LEU A 63 20.26 -12.99 -5.08
CA LEU A 63 19.72 -12.29 -3.93
C LEU A 63 19.80 -10.80 -4.17
N ILE A 64 18.79 -10.07 -3.71
CA ILE A 64 18.79 -8.60 -3.72
C ILE A 64 18.58 -8.09 -2.29
N ILE A 65 19.42 -7.15 -1.87
CA ILE A 65 19.26 -6.42 -0.61
C ILE A 65 18.60 -5.09 -0.94
N ASN A 66 17.38 -4.88 -0.49
CA ASN A 66 16.58 -3.68 -0.80
C ASN A 66 16.58 -2.69 0.37
N LYS A 67 16.34 -1.42 0.06
CA LYS A 67 16.26 -0.28 0.98
C LYS A 67 17.52 -0.04 1.80
N PHE A 68 18.67 -0.26 1.21
CA PHE A 68 19.94 -0.03 1.89
C PHE A 68 20.18 1.46 2.16
N ARG A 69 20.62 1.78 3.39
CA ARG A 69 21.04 3.13 3.81
C ARG A 69 22.48 3.12 4.26
N GLY A 70 23.23 4.13 3.88
CA GLY A 70 24.61 4.32 4.34
C GLY A 70 25.69 3.92 3.34
N ASP A 71 26.88 3.61 3.86
CA ASP A 71 28.05 3.27 3.06
C ASP A 71 28.07 1.77 2.71
N LYS A 72 28.03 1.48 1.41
CA LYS A 72 28.04 0.11 0.91
C LYS A 72 29.30 -0.66 1.31
N SER A 73 30.44 -0.01 1.51
CA SER A 73 31.69 -0.68 1.90
C SER A 73 31.58 -1.39 3.26
N ILE A 74 30.71 -0.91 4.14
CA ILE A 74 30.40 -1.56 5.42
C ILE A 74 29.59 -2.84 5.21
N LEU A 75 28.79 -2.90 4.16
CA LEU A 75 27.96 -4.06 3.84
C LEU A 75 28.74 -5.17 3.11
N ASP A 76 29.77 -4.82 2.35
CA ASP A 76 30.48 -5.74 1.47
C ASP A 76 30.98 -7.03 2.17
N PRO A 77 31.59 -6.99 3.37
CA PRO A 77 31.96 -8.21 4.09
C PRO A 77 30.77 -9.10 4.46
N GLY A 78 29.60 -8.48 4.72
CA GLY A 78 28.36 -9.19 4.99
C GLY A 78 27.81 -9.88 3.73
N ILE A 79 27.94 -9.25 2.58
CA ILE A 79 27.58 -9.83 1.28
C ILE A 79 28.41 -11.07 1.00
N GLU A 80 29.74 -10.98 1.12
CA GLU A 80 30.65 -12.12 0.93
C GLU A 80 30.29 -13.31 1.84
N MET A 81 29.95 -13.02 3.09
CA MET A 81 29.52 -14.05 4.05
C MET A 81 28.17 -14.65 3.63
N LEU A 82 27.22 -13.83 3.18
CA LEU A 82 25.89 -14.27 2.72
C LEU A 82 26.02 -15.22 1.52
N GLU A 83 26.78 -14.81 0.50
CA GLU A 83 27.05 -15.62 -0.69
C GLU A 83 27.74 -16.96 -0.35
N LYS A 84 28.75 -16.91 0.51
CA LYS A 84 29.46 -18.10 0.97
C LYS A 84 28.57 -19.09 1.70
N LYS A 85 27.64 -18.58 2.52
CA LYS A 85 26.71 -19.43 3.31
C LYS A 85 25.50 -19.91 2.50
N GLY A 86 24.97 -19.03 1.67
CA GLY A 86 23.75 -19.29 0.89
C GLY A 86 24.01 -20.01 -0.44
N GLY A 87 25.24 -19.97 -0.96
CA GLY A 87 25.60 -20.54 -2.26
C GLY A 87 24.99 -19.79 -3.45
N ILE A 88 24.36 -18.65 -3.23
CA ILE A 88 23.67 -17.84 -4.24
C ILE A 88 24.26 -16.42 -4.25
N PRO A 89 24.59 -15.87 -5.44
CA PRO A 89 25.21 -14.54 -5.52
C PRO A 89 24.25 -13.42 -5.14
N VAL A 90 24.75 -12.36 -4.51
CA VAL A 90 24.02 -11.10 -4.32
C VAL A 90 24.14 -10.27 -5.60
N THR A 91 23.09 -10.24 -6.40
CA THR A 91 23.06 -9.59 -7.71
C THR A 91 22.78 -8.10 -7.64
N GLY A 92 22.31 -7.59 -6.49
CA GLY A 92 22.05 -6.17 -6.31
C GLY A 92 21.88 -5.74 -4.87
N VAL A 93 22.29 -4.48 -4.63
CA VAL A 93 21.99 -3.73 -3.42
C VAL A 93 21.28 -2.46 -3.85
N ILE A 94 20.01 -2.35 -3.52
CA ILE A 94 19.16 -1.22 -3.91
C ILE A 94 19.17 -0.20 -2.77
N PRO A 95 19.61 1.03 -3.02
CA PRO A 95 19.56 2.07 -2.00
C PRO A 95 18.11 2.41 -1.64
N TYR A 96 17.91 2.88 -0.42
CA TYR A 96 16.62 3.47 -0.03
C TYR A 96 16.36 4.72 -0.88
N MET A 97 15.17 4.77 -1.43
CA MET A 97 14.69 5.89 -2.23
C MET A 97 13.26 6.22 -1.81
N GLU A 98 12.97 7.50 -1.66
CA GLU A 98 11.58 7.95 -1.55
C GLU A 98 10.99 7.97 -2.97
N LEU A 99 10.06 7.08 -3.23
CA LEU A 99 9.37 6.99 -4.51
C LEU A 99 7.92 7.39 -4.32
N SER A 100 7.46 8.38 -5.10
CA SER A 100 6.05 8.76 -5.18
C SER A 100 5.31 7.82 -6.14
N LEU A 101 5.28 6.53 -5.80
CA LEU A 101 4.51 5.53 -6.54
C LEU A 101 3.12 5.41 -5.95
N GLU A 102 2.15 5.08 -6.79
CA GLU A 102 0.81 4.71 -6.34
C GLU A 102 0.87 3.43 -5.53
N ASP A 103 0.15 3.39 -4.41
CA ASP A 103 0.05 2.18 -3.61
C ASP A 103 -0.92 1.21 -4.27
N GLU A 104 -0.51 -0.03 -4.41
CA GLU A 104 -1.33 -1.09 -4.99
C GLU A 104 -2.42 -1.56 -4.02
N ASP A 105 -2.19 -1.48 -2.71
CA ASP A 105 -3.10 -1.94 -1.66
C ASP A 105 -3.82 -0.81 -0.92
N SER A 106 -5.12 -0.99 -0.71
CA SER A 106 -6.00 -0.08 0.05
C SER A 106 -5.73 -0.03 1.57
N LEU A 107 -4.77 -0.82 2.07
CA LEU A 107 -4.44 -0.96 3.50
C LEU A 107 -3.16 -0.20 3.89
N THR A 108 -2.82 0.83 3.17
CA THR A 108 -1.56 1.55 3.38
C THR A 108 -1.57 2.47 4.60
N GLU A 109 -0.38 2.68 5.16
CA GLU A 109 -0.09 3.63 6.24
C GLU A 109 -0.35 5.10 5.86
N ARG A 110 -0.71 5.38 4.60
CA ARG A 110 -1.08 6.72 4.09
C ARG A 110 -2.28 7.34 4.79
N PHE A 111 -3.13 6.52 5.39
CA PHE A 111 -4.23 7.03 6.18
C PHE A 111 -3.82 7.55 7.57
N SER A 112 -2.53 7.44 7.93
CA SER A 112 -1.98 8.05 9.13
C SER A 112 -1.78 9.55 8.92
N HIS A 113 -2.09 10.34 9.95
CA HIS A 113 -2.08 11.79 9.93
C HIS A 113 -0.75 12.38 9.46
N LYS A 114 -0.80 13.16 8.36
CA LYS A 114 0.30 14.06 7.97
C LYS A 114 0.15 15.39 8.70
N GLU A 115 1.25 16.12 8.87
CA GLU A 115 1.24 17.48 9.41
C GLU A 115 0.29 18.38 8.62
N LYS A 116 -0.40 19.28 9.33
CA LYS A 116 -1.40 20.18 8.74
C LYS A 116 -0.71 21.15 7.78
N GLY A 117 -1.05 21.05 6.50
CA GLY A 117 -0.66 22.04 5.48
C GLY A 117 -1.43 23.36 5.61
N ASN A 118 -1.11 24.33 4.76
CA ASN A 118 -1.86 25.60 4.69
C ASN A 118 -3.27 25.39 4.11
N ILE A 119 -3.46 24.34 3.30
CA ILE A 119 -4.73 23.92 2.72
C ILE A 119 -5.03 22.50 3.23
N ASP A 120 -6.19 22.31 3.82
CA ASP A 120 -6.64 21.07 4.41
C ASP A 120 -7.76 20.43 3.58
N LEU A 121 -7.48 19.32 2.92
CA LEU A 121 -8.43 18.56 2.10
C LEU A 121 -8.92 17.35 2.90
N ALA A 122 -10.24 17.28 3.16
CA ALA A 122 -10.86 16.14 3.80
C ALA A 122 -11.50 15.21 2.75
N VAL A 123 -11.04 13.97 2.68
CA VAL A 123 -11.61 12.92 1.84
C VAL A 123 -12.45 11.98 2.69
N ILE A 124 -13.73 11.86 2.42
CA ILE A 124 -14.60 10.94 3.17
C ILE A 124 -14.23 9.50 2.81
N ARG A 125 -13.70 8.77 3.76
CA ARG A 125 -13.29 7.37 3.58
C ARG A 125 -14.45 6.44 3.87
N TYR A 126 -15.17 6.06 2.83
CA TYR A 126 -16.21 5.03 2.93
C TYR A 126 -15.62 3.65 3.21
N PRO A 127 -16.40 2.72 3.78
CA PRO A 127 -16.00 1.31 3.88
C PRO A 127 -15.67 0.67 2.52
N ARG A 128 -16.31 1.14 1.44
CA ARG A 128 -16.11 0.65 0.08
C ARG A 128 -15.64 1.74 -0.87
N ILE A 129 -14.76 2.61 -0.37
CA ILE A 129 -14.10 3.63 -1.19
C ILE A 129 -13.46 2.99 -2.42
N SER A 130 -13.59 3.64 -3.58
CA SER A 130 -12.88 3.27 -4.79
C SER A 130 -11.98 4.41 -5.25
N ASN A 131 -10.88 4.05 -5.95
CA ASN A 131 -9.95 5.02 -6.55
C ASN A 131 -9.42 6.05 -5.54
N PHE A 132 -9.04 5.61 -4.34
CA PHE A 132 -8.46 6.50 -3.34
C PHE A 132 -7.12 7.12 -3.80
N THR A 133 -6.46 6.51 -4.78
CA THR A 133 -5.25 7.02 -5.44
C THR A 133 -5.48 8.32 -6.22
N ASP A 134 -6.72 8.66 -6.57
CA ASP A 134 -7.08 9.91 -7.25
C ASP A 134 -6.63 11.14 -6.43
N PHE A 135 -6.50 11.02 -5.11
CA PHE A 135 -6.11 12.10 -4.22
C PHE A 135 -4.61 12.23 -4.02
N HIS A 136 -3.82 11.27 -4.52
CA HIS A 136 -2.37 11.26 -4.37
C HIS A 136 -1.71 12.48 -5.01
N VAL A 137 -2.26 13.00 -6.10
CA VAL A 137 -1.77 14.21 -6.75
C VAL A 137 -1.73 15.42 -5.81
N PHE A 138 -2.73 15.54 -4.93
CA PHE A 138 -2.80 16.63 -3.95
C PHE A 138 -1.78 16.46 -2.82
N GLU A 139 -1.44 15.23 -2.46
CA GLU A 139 -0.44 14.93 -1.43
C GLU A 139 0.98 15.34 -1.83
N GLN A 140 1.23 15.51 -3.13
CA GLN A 140 2.53 15.95 -3.68
C GLN A 140 2.67 17.46 -3.74
N ILE A 141 1.60 18.22 -3.47
CA ILE A 141 1.62 19.69 -3.52
C ILE A 141 2.10 20.23 -2.18
N GLU A 142 3.15 21.02 -2.19
CA GLU A 142 3.68 21.66 -0.99
C GLU A 142 2.61 22.56 -0.33
N GLY A 143 2.44 22.42 0.99
CA GLY A 143 1.47 23.17 1.76
C GLY A 143 0.03 22.63 1.67
N VAL A 144 -0.23 21.54 0.96
CA VAL A 144 -1.52 20.84 0.93
C VAL A 144 -1.45 19.59 1.82
N SER A 145 -2.43 19.42 2.70
CA SER A 145 -2.63 18.20 3.47
C SER A 145 -3.91 17.49 3.02
N VAL A 146 -3.81 16.18 2.82
CA VAL A 146 -4.97 15.32 2.51
C VAL A 146 -5.22 14.43 3.71
N ARG A 147 -6.45 14.45 4.23
CA ARG A 147 -6.88 13.62 5.37
C ARG A 147 -8.04 12.74 4.96
N TYR A 148 -7.94 11.46 5.27
CA TYR A 148 -9.02 10.51 5.09
C TYR A 148 -9.85 10.42 6.36
N VAL A 149 -11.13 10.77 6.25
CA VAL A 149 -12.04 10.99 7.39
C VAL A 149 -13.08 9.88 7.46
N THR A 150 -13.19 9.25 8.62
CA THR A 150 -14.15 8.16 8.88
C THR A 150 -15.20 8.52 9.93
N SER A 151 -15.01 9.61 10.65
CA SER A 151 -15.89 10.07 11.74
C SER A 151 -16.10 11.57 11.72
N VAL A 152 -17.18 12.03 12.36
CA VAL A 152 -17.48 13.46 12.49
C VAL A 152 -16.37 14.19 13.25
N GLN A 153 -15.76 13.52 14.25
CA GLN A 153 -14.69 14.08 15.05
C GLN A 153 -13.44 14.38 14.22
N GLU A 154 -13.17 13.56 13.22
CA GLU A 154 -12.01 13.74 12.33
C GLU A 154 -12.27 14.80 11.25
N LEU A 155 -13.52 15.16 10.98
CA LEU A 155 -13.86 16.05 9.87
C LEU A 155 -13.31 17.46 10.10
N HIS A 156 -13.35 17.98 11.32
CA HIS A 156 -12.93 19.35 11.68
C HIS A 156 -13.53 20.42 10.76
N GLN A 157 -12.71 21.42 10.37
CA GLN A 157 -13.04 22.48 9.41
C GLN A 157 -11.99 22.45 8.27
N PRO A 158 -12.18 21.62 7.24
CA PRO A 158 -11.30 21.58 6.10
C PRO A 158 -11.57 22.75 5.13
N ASP A 159 -10.64 23.02 4.22
CA ASP A 159 -10.84 23.99 3.16
C ASP A 159 -11.66 23.42 1.99
N LEU A 160 -11.68 22.09 1.82
CA LEU A 160 -12.46 21.38 0.80
C LEU A 160 -12.78 19.96 1.28
N ILE A 161 -13.98 19.48 0.97
CA ILE A 161 -14.42 18.12 1.24
C ILE A 161 -14.58 17.36 -0.06
N PHE A 162 -13.93 16.19 -0.17
CA PHE A 162 -14.16 15.25 -1.26
C PHE A 162 -15.07 14.10 -0.83
N LEU A 163 -16.07 13.85 -1.69
CA LEU A 163 -16.85 12.63 -1.68
C LEU A 163 -16.33 11.73 -2.82
N PRO A 164 -15.48 10.73 -2.52
CA PRO A 164 -14.85 9.90 -3.55
C PRO A 164 -15.79 8.90 -4.22
N GLY A 165 -15.26 8.13 -5.13
CA GLY A 165 -15.96 6.98 -5.70
C GLY A 165 -16.27 5.91 -4.66
N SER A 166 -17.30 5.11 -4.91
CA SER A 166 -17.74 4.01 -4.06
C SER A 166 -18.07 2.77 -4.89
N LYS A 167 -17.68 1.60 -4.42
CA LYS A 167 -18.08 0.31 -5.00
C LYS A 167 -19.52 -0.07 -4.64
N ASN A 168 -20.14 0.64 -3.69
CA ASN A 168 -21.54 0.50 -3.30
C ASN A 168 -22.07 1.83 -2.77
N THR A 169 -22.50 2.70 -3.68
CA THR A 169 -22.92 4.08 -3.40
C THR A 169 -24.03 4.15 -2.35
N MET A 170 -25.08 3.31 -2.46
CA MET A 170 -26.19 3.31 -1.51
C MET A 170 -25.78 2.81 -0.14
N GLY A 171 -24.96 1.75 -0.07
CA GLY A 171 -24.44 1.21 1.18
C GLY A 171 -23.54 2.20 1.91
N ASP A 172 -22.68 2.90 1.19
CA ASP A 172 -21.77 3.89 1.77
C ASP A 172 -22.49 5.19 2.16
N LEU A 173 -23.50 5.62 1.40
CA LEU A 173 -24.37 6.73 1.81
C LEU A 173 -25.16 6.39 3.09
N LYS A 174 -25.68 5.16 3.21
CA LYS A 174 -26.33 4.68 4.43
C LYS A 174 -25.38 4.69 5.61
N TRP A 175 -24.14 4.26 5.40
CA TRP A 175 -23.08 4.30 6.43
C TRP A 175 -22.80 5.75 6.86
N MET A 176 -22.66 6.71 5.94
CA MET A 176 -22.50 8.14 6.27
C MET A 176 -23.65 8.68 7.13
N ARG A 177 -24.89 8.27 6.84
CA ARG A 177 -26.07 8.65 7.63
C ARG A 177 -26.01 8.10 9.05
N GLN A 178 -25.63 6.84 9.19
CA GLN A 178 -25.60 6.15 10.47
C GLN A 178 -24.54 6.71 11.43
N ASN A 179 -23.40 7.16 10.92
CA ASN A 179 -22.33 7.74 11.73
C ASN A 179 -22.36 9.27 11.84
N GLY A 180 -23.37 9.91 11.23
CA GLY A 180 -23.58 11.36 11.31
C GLY A 180 -22.75 12.19 10.32
N LEU A 181 -21.89 11.59 9.51
CA LEU A 181 -21.06 12.31 8.53
C LEU A 181 -21.89 13.04 7.48
N GLU A 182 -23.00 12.45 7.00
CA GLU A 182 -23.87 13.12 6.03
C GLU A 182 -24.38 14.47 6.58
N ALA A 183 -24.86 14.48 7.82
CA ALA A 183 -25.38 15.70 8.46
C ALA A 183 -24.26 16.75 8.67
N ALA A 184 -23.07 16.30 9.09
CA ALA A 184 -21.92 17.18 9.26
C ALA A 184 -21.46 17.79 7.93
N VAL A 185 -21.33 16.99 6.87
CA VAL A 185 -20.98 17.44 5.52
C VAL A 185 -22.01 18.42 4.98
N LYS A 186 -23.31 18.14 5.12
CA LYS A 186 -24.38 19.06 4.71
C LYS A 186 -24.30 20.40 5.44
N LYS A 187 -24.01 20.39 6.74
CA LYS A 187 -23.84 21.63 7.50
C LYS A 187 -22.63 22.44 7.02
N LEU A 188 -21.50 21.76 6.76
CA LEU A 188 -20.30 22.42 6.27
C LEU A 188 -20.43 22.92 4.82
N SER A 189 -21.30 22.33 4.00
CA SER A 189 -21.50 22.74 2.60
C SER A 189 -22.05 24.15 2.42
N GLU A 190 -22.53 24.78 3.48
CA GLU A 190 -22.94 26.21 3.47
C GLU A 190 -21.73 27.17 3.38
N GLU A 191 -20.55 26.72 3.84
CA GLU A 191 -19.33 27.54 3.93
C GLU A 191 -18.12 26.93 3.18
N ILE A 192 -18.10 25.60 3.07
CA ILE A 192 -16.98 24.83 2.52
C ILE A 192 -17.40 24.15 1.22
N PRO A 193 -16.61 24.26 0.13
CA PRO A 193 -16.91 23.58 -1.11
C PRO A 193 -16.86 22.05 -0.95
N ILE A 194 -17.80 21.36 -1.58
CA ILE A 194 -17.87 19.90 -1.62
C ILE A 194 -17.67 19.44 -3.06
N PHE A 195 -16.78 18.47 -3.26
CA PHE A 195 -16.50 17.90 -4.56
C PHE A 195 -16.81 16.40 -4.59
N GLY A 196 -17.74 15.98 -5.44
CA GLY A 196 -18.13 14.58 -5.59
C GLY A 196 -17.56 13.94 -6.86
N ILE A 197 -17.00 12.73 -6.72
CA ILE A 197 -16.44 11.94 -7.83
C ILE A 197 -17.25 10.65 -7.98
N CYS A 198 -17.74 10.32 -9.17
CA CYS A 198 -18.45 9.06 -9.46
C CYS A 198 -19.59 8.80 -8.46
N GLY A 199 -19.47 7.79 -7.60
CA GLY A 199 -20.43 7.50 -6.53
C GLY A 199 -20.64 8.68 -5.57
N GLY A 200 -19.59 9.42 -5.23
CA GLY A 200 -19.67 10.64 -4.43
C GLY A 200 -20.48 11.74 -5.12
N TYR A 201 -20.34 11.89 -6.44
CA TYR A 201 -21.19 12.82 -7.21
C TYR A 201 -22.67 12.40 -7.18
N GLN A 202 -22.96 11.10 -7.28
CA GLN A 202 -24.33 10.60 -7.14
C GLN A 202 -24.92 10.91 -5.76
N MET A 203 -24.11 10.86 -4.70
CA MET A 203 -24.54 11.21 -3.34
C MET A 203 -24.92 12.69 -3.16
N LEU A 204 -24.44 13.59 -4.02
CA LEU A 204 -24.83 15.01 -4.02
C LEU A 204 -26.24 15.23 -4.60
N GLY A 205 -26.84 14.22 -5.25
CA GLY A 205 -28.18 14.29 -5.79
C GLY A 205 -29.26 14.23 -4.70
N ASN A 206 -30.48 14.59 -5.07
CA ASN A 206 -31.63 14.56 -4.15
C ASN A 206 -32.07 13.13 -3.83
N GLN A 207 -31.93 12.21 -4.78
CA GLN A 207 -32.37 10.81 -4.65
C GLN A 207 -31.46 9.90 -5.47
N ILE A 208 -31.25 8.69 -4.97
CA ILE A 208 -30.60 7.59 -5.67
C ILE A 208 -31.60 6.45 -5.72
N PHE A 209 -31.89 5.95 -6.92
CA PHE A 209 -32.73 4.78 -7.13
C PHE A 209 -31.89 3.63 -7.69
N ASP A 210 -32.01 2.46 -7.09
CA ASP A 210 -31.59 1.19 -7.64
C ASP A 210 -32.86 0.41 -8.02
N ARG A 211 -32.84 -0.23 -9.19
CA ARG A 211 -34.02 -0.94 -9.71
C ARG A 211 -34.00 -2.44 -9.45
N ASP A 212 -32.92 -2.92 -8.76
CA ASP A 212 -32.77 -4.35 -8.43
C ASP A 212 -33.22 -4.69 -7.01
#